data_f761fcd655cd53437830b86f1726d11c
#
_entry.id   f761fcd655cd53437830b86f1726d11c
#
_cell.length_a   1.000
_cell.length_b   1.000
_cell.length_c   1.000
_cell.angle_alpha   90.00
_cell.angle_beta   90.00
_cell.angle_gamma   90.00
#
_symmetry.space_group_name_H-M   'P 1'
#
loop_
_entity.id
_entity.type
_entity.pdbx_description
1 polymer ?
#
loop_
_entity_poly.entity_id
_entity_poly.type
_entity_poly.pdbx_seq_one_letter_code
_entity_poly.pdbx_strand_id
1 'polypeptide(L)'
;REMWAVNPTVMANATLSGISFATAALGWKGFVYGPGILFLAFGVQVVMNLFRGRDSLPITSASLQMLFTAFLIPLPFYMWPGMGLLFDPSGFQPMFYIIGFTFALGWVTCSFRDRPWLLVIGSGAALFSGILGTLYLLQTMELYNGWDILFTGGFYFSKNKIFGTIGEAQAPSRGVLFASYGPVVTLIAVACAVFLIWRGSRKERQSQLLLGTWVIVAAYMAWSAGRFIFNATPAMAVVGGLGMAMLWNSADPTGFVKEWRRSGIGSPSARRKSTWPATKKHPAIPALMLVFMLVASQHITYGIDSGIPRGEPAAS
;
A
#
# COMPACT_ATOMS: atom_id res chain seq x y z
N ARG A 1 4.36 -17.71 32.05
CA ARG A 1 3.57 -16.63 32.70
C ARG A 1 3.83 -15.24 32.13
N GLU A 2 4.82 -15.07 31.21
CA GLU A 2 5.12 -13.80 30.55
C GLU A 2 4.44 -13.62 29.17
N MET A 3 3.54 -14.50 28.84
CA MET A 3 2.90 -14.58 27.52
C MET A 3 2.04 -13.34 27.17
N TRP A 4 1.75 -12.46 28.12
CA TRP A 4 0.90 -11.27 27.94
C TRP A 4 1.59 -9.94 28.26
N ALA A 5 2.89 -9.96 28.56
CA ALA A 5 3.65 -8.73 28.82
C ALA A 5 3.94 -7.99 27.50
N VAL A 6 2.89 -7.44 26.89
CA VAL A 6 3.05 -6.51 25.75
C VAL A 6 3.58 -5.20 26.32
N ASN A 7 4.64 -4.67 25.70
CA ASN A 7 5.24 -3.41 26.10
C ASN A 7 4.18 -2.30 26.20
N PRO A 8 3.99 -1.65 27.37
CA PRO A 8 2.95 -0.65 27.58
C PRO A 8 3.03 0.53 26.60
N THR A 9 4.24 0.90 26.16
CA THR A 9 4.44 1.95 25.15
C THR A 9 3.87 1.52 23.80
N VAL A 10 4.00 0.25 23.41
CA VAL A 10 3.42 -0.28 22.17
C VAL A 10 1.90 -0.23 22.25
N MET A 11 1.32 -0.61 23.38
CA MET A 11 -0.14 -0.57 23.59
C MET A 11 -0.67 0.86 23.61
N ALA A 12 0.03 1.80 24.25
CA ALA A 12 -0.35 3.21 24.21
C ALA A 12 -0.34 3.76 22.77
N ASN A 13 0.70 3.47 22.01
CA ASN A 13 0.78 3.89 20.59
C ASN A 13 -0.31 3.23 19.73
N ALA A 14 -0.64 1.96 19.97
CA ALA A 14 -1.74 1.28 19.30
C ALA A 14 -3.08 1.96 19.61
N THR A 15 -3.33 2.31 20.86
CA THR A 15 -4.54 3.04 21.29
C THR A 15 -4.61 4.42 20.62
N LEU A 16 -3.52 5.20 20.61
CA LEU A 16 -3.47 6.51 19.94
C LEU A 16 -3.73 6.41 18.45
N SER A 17 -3.17 5.39 17.80
CA SER A 17 -3.44 5.09 16.39
C SER A 17 -4.92 4.74 16.17
N GLY A 18 -5.50 3.94 17.07
CA GLY A 18 -6.92 3.59 17.04
C GLY A 18 -7.82 4.83 17.20
N ILE A 19 -7.49 5.77 18.09
CA ILE A 19 -8.20 7.04 18.24
C ILE A 19 -8.14 7.86 16.93
N SER A 20 -6.98 7.91 16.28
CA SER A 20 -6.82 8.62 15.00
C SER A 20 -7.72 8.02 13.91
N PHE A 21 -7.81 6.69 13.81
CA PHE A 21 -8.73 6.03 12.88
C PHE A 21 -10.20 6.24 13.25
N ALA A 22 -10.53 6.24 14.56
CA ALA A 22 -11.86 6.54 15.03
C ALA A 22 -12.30 7.96 14.63
N THR A 23 -11.39 8.94 14.77
CA THR A 23 -11.64 10.32 14.33
C THR A 23 -11.88 10.39 12.80
N ALA A 24 -11.08 9.66 12.02
CA ALA A 24 -11.27 9.55 10.59
C ALA A 24 -12.63 8.90 10.23
N ALA A 25 -13.07 7.90 11.01
CA ALA A 25 -14.37 7.24 10.84
C ALA A 25 -15.55 8.20 11.03
N LEU A 26 -15.44 9.14 11.96
CA LEU A 26 -16.49 10.15 12.20
C LEU A 26 -16.56 11.19 11.08
N GLY A 27 -15.47 11.44 10.37
CA GLY A 27 -15.41 12.47 9.32
C GLY A 27 -15.53 11.94 7.89
N TRP A 28 -15.25 10.65 7.67
CA TRP A 28 -15.15 10.11 6.31
C TRP A 28 -15.63 8.65 6.21
N LYS A 29 -16.63 8.42 5.36
CA LYS A 29 -17.20 7.09 5.14
C LYS A 29 -16.19 6.04 4.61
N GLY A 30 -15.17 6.49 3.88
CA GLY A 30 -14.09 5.62 3.35
C GLY A 30 -12.96 5.31 4.32
N PHE A 31 -13.08 5.62 5.61
CA PHE A 31 -12.03 5.44 6.62
C PHE A 31 -11.46 4.01 6.71
N VAL A 32 -12.27 3.01 6.35
CA VAL A 32 -11.89 1.57 6.39
C VAL A 32 -10.67 1.26 5.51
N TYR A 33 -10.38 2.11 4.55
CA TYR A 33 -9.17 2.05 3.75
C TYR A 33 -7.88 1.98 4.60
N GLY A 34 -7.76 2.82 5.64
CA GLY A 34 -6.60 2.80 6.54
C GLY A 34 -6.45 1.48 7.32
N PRO A 35 -7.46 1.05 8.09
CA PRO A 35 -7.49 -0.28 8.72
C PRO A 35 -7.23 -1.43 7.75
N GLY A 36 -7.73 -1.35 6.52
CA GLY A 36 -7.48 -2.35 5.47
C GLY A 36 -6.00 -2.46 5.08
N ILE A 37 -5.30 -1.33 4.90
CA ILE A 37 -3.85 -1.32 4.65
C ILE A 37 -3.09 -1.95 5.82
N LEU A 38 -3.46 -1.58 7.05
CA LEU A 38 -2.82 -2.12 8.26
C LEU A 38 -3.05 -3.63 8.37
N PHE A 39 -4.24 -4.11 8.07
CA PHE A 39 -4.55 -5.54 8.05
C PHE A 39 -3.67 -6.29 7.03
N LEU A 40 -3.49 -5.76 5.83
CA LEU A 40 -2.62 -6.36 4.83
C LEU A 40 -1.15 -6.36 5.28
N ALA A 41 -0.66 -5.25 5.83
CA ALA A 41 0.70 -5.19 6.39
C ALA A 41 0.90 -6.16 7.55
N PHE A 42 -0.10 -6.26 8.46
CA PHE A 42 -0.15 -7.24 9.52
C PHE A 42 -0.09 -8.66 8.97
N GLY A 43 -0.93 -8.99 7.99
CA GLY A 43 -0.96 -10.31 7.37
C GLY A 43 0.40 -10.72 6.78
N VAL A 44 1.05 -9.84 6.03
CA VAL A 44 2.41 -10.08 5.51
C VAL A 44 3.40 -10.33 6.64
N GLN A 45 3.37 -9.51 7.71
CA GLN A 45 4.30 -9.68 8.83
C GLN A 45 4.07 -10.99 9.57
N VAL A 46 2.82 -11.34 9.84
CA VAL A 46 2.45 -12.58 10.55
C VAL A 46 2.88 -13.82 9.74
N VAL A 47 2.61 -13.82 8.43
CA VAL A 47 3.06 -14.91 7.54
C VAL A 47 4.59 -15.01 7.54
N MET A 48 5.30 -13.89 7.48
CA MET A 48 6.77 -13.90 7.51
C MET A 48 7.31 -14.33 8.88
N ASN A 49 6.64 -14.00 9.98
CA ASN A 49 7.00 -14.48 11.31
C ASN A 49 6.82 -15.98 11.42
N LEU A 50 5.73 -16.51 10.87
CA LEU A 50 5.47 -17.94 10.81
C LEU A 50 6.59 -18.70 10.11
N PHE A 51 6.99 -18.28 8.90
CA PHE A 51 8.11 -18.88 8.17
C PHE A 51 9.44 -18.81 8.90
N ARG A 52 9.59 -17.90 9.87
CA ARG A 52 10.81 -17.70 10.66
C ARG A 52 10.74 -18.30 12.06
N GLY A 53 9.64 -18.93 12.43
CA GLY A 53 9.41 -19.43 13.79
C GLY A 53 9.38 -18.32 14.85
N ARG A 54 8.99 -17.09 14.47
CA ARG A 54 8.92 -15.94 15.37
C ARG A 54 7.54 -15.77 15.98
N ASP A 55 7.50 -15.17 17.16
CA ASP A 55 6.25 -14.89 17.84
C ASP A 55 5.48 -13.75 17.18
N SER A 56 4.22 -14.00 16.84
CA SER A 56 3.31 -13.02 16.28
C SER A 56 2.38 -12.39 17.30
N LEU A 57 2.43 -12.84 18.56
CA LEU A 57 1.53 -12.35 19.63
C LEU A 57 1.63 -10.83 19.87
N PRO A 58 2.84 -10.24 19.94
CA PRO A 58 2.97 -8.80 20.19
C PRO A 58 2.33 -7.94 19.07
N ILE A 59 2.56 -8.30 17.81
CA ILE A 59 1.96 -7.56 16.69
C ILE A 59 0.45 -7.79 16.60
N THR A 60 -0.02 -8.99 16.91
CA THR A 60 -1.44 -9.33 16.93
C THR A 60 -2.16 -8.52 18.00
N SER A 61 -1.62 -8.48 19.25
CA SER A 61 -2.21 -7.73 20.35
C SER A 61 -2.28 -6.24 20.04
N ALA A 62 -1.19 -5.66 19.53
CA ALA A 62 -1.16 -4.24 19.16
C ALA A 62 -2.14 -3.91 18.03
N SER A 63 -2.23 -4.77 17.02
CA SER A 63 -3.18 -4.59 15.91
C SER A 63 -4.63 -4.70 16.37
N LEU A 64 -4.95 -5.67 17.20
CA LEU A 64 -6.29 -5.82 17.77
C LEU A 64 -6.65 -4.64 18.66
N GLN A 65 -5.75 -4.19 19.55
CA GLN A 65 -5.97 -3.02 20.40
C GLN A 65 -6.30 -1.79 19.60
N MET A 66 -5.53 -1.53 18.54
CA MET A 66 -5.75 -0.41 17.63
C MET A 66 -7.10 -0.52 16.90
N LEU A 67 -7.41 -1.69 16.34
CA LEU A 67 -8.65 -1.94 15.61
C LEU A 67 -9.87 -1.87 16.52
N PHE A 68 -9.81 -2.43 17.75
CA PHE A 68 -10.89 -2.32 18.73
C PHE A 68 -11.11 -0.86 19.15
N THR A 69 -10.06 -0.08 19.37
CA THR A 69 -10.19 1.34 19.69
C THR A 69 -10.83 2.10 18.54
N ALA A 70 -10.36 1.84 17.30
CA ALA A 70 -10.93 2.44 16.08
C ALA A 70 -12.40 2.05 15.85
N PHE A 71 -12.82 0.89 16.34
CA PHE A 71 -14.18 0.40 16.25
C PHE A 71 -15.09 0.94 17.35
N LEU A 72 -14.66 0.86 18.62
CA LEU A 72 -15.51 1.17 19.77
C LEU A 72 -15.85 2.66 19.89
N ILE A 73 -14.93 3.55 19.57
CA ILE A 73 -15.16 5.01 19.71
C ILE A 73 -16.28 5.50 18.79
N PRO A 74 -16.29 5.21 17.46
CA PRO A 74 -17.36 5.67 16.56
C PRO A 74 -18.63 4.81 16.66
N LEU A 75 -18.59 3.64 17.30
CA LEU A 75 -19.71 2.70 17.39
C LEU A 75 -21.03 3.36 17.81
N PRO A 76 -21.11 4.19 18.87
CA PRO A 76 -22.36 4.83 19.29
C PRO A 76 -23.01 5.68 18.16
N PHE A 77 -22.20 6.33 17.33
CA PHE A 77 -22.69 7.14 16.20
C PHE A 77 -23.28 6.26 15.09
N TYR A 78 -22.64 5.13 14.82
CA TYR A 78 -23.12 4.19 13.79
C TYR A 78 -24.33 3.38 14.25
N MET A 79 -24.54 3.24 15.57
CA MET A 79 -25.72 2.61 16.16
C MET A 79 -26.90 3.54 16.31
N TRP A 80 -26.72 4.86 16.06
CA TRP A 80 -27.78 5.84 16.27
C TRP A 80 -29.03 5.48 15.45
N PRO A 81 -30.25 5.48 16.08
CA PRO A 81 -31.49 5.16 15.41
C PRO A 81 -31.71 6.04 14.18
N GLY A 82 -32.01 5.42 13.04
CA GLY A 82 -32.25 6.12 11.76
C GLY A 82 -31.03 6.25 10.85
N MET A 83 -29.80 6.02 11.31
CA MET A 83 -28.63 6.03 10.44
C MET A 83 -28.39 4.72 9.67
N GLY A 84 -28.74 3.55 10.26
CA GLY A 84 -28.64 2.24 9.60
C GLY A 84 -27.25 1.87 9.08
N LEU A 85 -26.19 2.59 9.53
CA LEU A 85 -24.85 2.52 8.94
C LEU A 85 -23.98 1.41 9.50
N LEU A 86 -24.38 0.78 10.61
CA LEU A 86 -23.56 -0.24 11.28
C LEU A 86 -23.26 -1.43 10.38
N PHE A 87 -24.27 -1.88 9.64
CA PHE A 87 -24.17 -3.00 8.70
C PHE A 87 -24.10 -2.56 7.23
N ASP A 88 -23.85 -1.28 6.99
CA ASP A 88 -23.64 -0.77 5.64
C ASP A 88 -22.32 -1.33 5.08
N PRO A 89 -22.35 -2.09 3.96
CA PRO A 89 -21.17 -2.66 3.32
C PRO A 89 -20.17 -1.60 2.86
N SER A 90 -20.67 -0.40 2.55
CA SER A 90 -19.82 0.73 2.14
C SER A 90 -19.25 1.55 3.31
N GLY A 91 -19.62 1.19 4.55
CA GLY A 91 -19.30 1.96 5.74
C GLY A 91 -18.56 1.13 6.80
N PHE A 92 -19.25 0.86 7.90
CA PHE A 92 -18.65 0.30 9.11
C PHE A 92 -18.53 -1.24 9.12
N GLN A 93 -19.38 -1.93 8.34
CA GLN A 93 -19.39 -3.39 8.28
C GLN A 93 -18.01 -4.04 8.00
N PRO A 94 -17.15 -3.52 7.09
CA PRO A 94 -15.85 -4.11 6.84
C PRO A 94 -14.93 -4.16 8.06
N MET A 95 -15.13 -3.31 9.07
CA MET A 95 -14.35 -3.34 10.31
C MET A 95 -14.55 -4.65 11.08
N PHE A 96 -15.76 -5.22 11.07
CA PHE A 96 -16.01 -6.52 11.70
C PHE A 96 -15.16 -7.61 11.06
N TYR A 97 -15.06 -7.60 9.73
CA TYR A 97 -14.24 -8.58 8.99
C TYR A 97 -12.76 -8.39 9.28
N ILE A 98 -12.28 -7.15 9.25
CA ILE A 98 -10.86 -6.83 9.52
C ILE A 98 -10.48 -7.28 10.93
N ILE A 99 -11.31 -7.01 11.94
CA ILE A 99 -11.08 -7.44 13.33
C ILE A 99 -11.13 -8.97 13.44
N GLY A 100 -12.17 -9.59 12.88
CA GLY A 100 -12.34 -11.04 12.90
C GLY A 100 -11.19 -11.79 12.22
N PHE A 101 -10.79 -11.36 11.05
CA PHE A 101 -9.65 -11.96 10.33
C PHE A 101 -8.31 -11.70 11.02
N THR A 102 -8.11 -10.51 11.62
CA THR A 102 -6.89 -10.20 12.40
C THR A 102 -6.81 -11.15 13.60
N PHE A 103 -7.92 -11.33 14.32
CA PHE A 103 -8.00 -12.26 15.44
C PHE A 103 -7.74 -13.71 15.00
N ALA A 104 -8.45 -14.18 13.96
CA ALA A 104 -8.33 -15.55 13.45
C ALA A 104 -6.90 -15.85 12.96
N LEU A 105 -6.30 -14.95 12.18
CA LEU A 105 -4.94 -15.11 11.68
C LEU A 105 -3.92 -15.09 12.82
N GLY A 106 -4.08 -14.19 13.78
CA GLY A 106 -3.24 -14.16 14.99
C GLY A 106 -3.37 -15.42 15.83
N TRP A 107 -4.60 -15.88 16.05
CA TRP A 107 -4.88 -17.12 16.79
C TRP A 107 -4.22 -18.33 16.14
N VAL A 108 -4.43 -18.53 14.83
CA VAL A 108 -3.85 -19.65 14.08
C VAL A 108 -2.32 -19.63 14.18
N THR A 109 -1.70 -18.48 13.96
CA THR A 109 -0.22 -18.38 13.97
C THR A 109 0.38 -18.57 15.35
N CYS A 110 -0.29 -18.12 16.42
CA CYS A 110 0.14 -18.35 17.80
C CYS A 110 -0.04 -19.82 18.19
N SER A 111 -1.17 -20.46 17.82
CA SER A 111 -1.48 -21.83 18.18
C SER A 111 -0.60 -22.86 17.44
N PHE A 112 -0.15 -22.54 16.25
CA PHE A 112 0.63 -23.44 15.41
C PHE A 112 2.12 -23.08 15.33
N ARG A 113 2.61 -22.19 16.18
CA ARG A 113 3.98 -21.67 16.19
C ARG A 113 5.05 -22.78 16.13
N ASP A 114 4.85 -23.85 16.93
CA ASP A 114 5.82 -24.95 17.05
C ASP A 114 5.47 -26.17 16.17
N ARG A 115 4.51 -26.00 15.25
CA ARG A 115 4.08 -27.07 14.37
C ARG A 115 4.76 -26.95 12.99
N PRO A 116 4.92 -28.06 12.26
CA PRO A 116 5.44 -28.02 10.90
C PRO A 116 4.65 -27.05 10.03
N TRP A 117 5.36 -26.26 9.24
CA TRP A 117 4.77 -25.21 8.39
C TRP A 117 3.66 -25.72 7.46
N LEU A 118 3.73 -26.98 7.00
CA LEU A 118 2.70 -27.64 6.20
C LEU A 118 1.36 -27.73 6.94
N LEU A 119 1.36 -28.05 8.25
CA LEU A 119 0.15 -28.07 9.07
C LEU A 119 -0.44 -26.67 9.25
N VAL A 120 0.40 -25.66 9.37
CA VAL A 120 -0.05 -24.28 9.53
C VAL A 120 -0.69 -23.77 8.24
N ILE A 121 -0.04 -24.00 7.08
CA ILE A 121 -0.64 -23.64 5.79
C ILE A 121 -1.90 -24.44 5.53
N GLY A 122 -1.89 -25.74 5.81
CA GLY A 122 -3.07 -26.59 5.65
C GLY A 122 -4.24 -26.14 6.52
N SER A 123 -4.01 -25.85 7.80
CA SER A 123 -5.06 -25.35 8.71
C SER A 123 -5.53 -23.95 8.34
N GLY A 124 -4.61 -23.06 7.92
CA GLY A 124 -4.96 -21.72 7.43
C GLY A 124 -5.80 -21.78 6.15
N ALA A 125 -5.42 -22.65 5.20
CA ALA A 125 -6.18 -22.88 3.97
C ALA A 125 -7.55 -23.50 4.27
N ALA A 126 -7.63 -24.48 5.18
CA ALA A 126 -8.90 -25.08 5.60
C ALA A 126 -9.82 -24.07 6.28
N LEU A 127 -9.28 -23.24 7.18
CA LEU A 127 -10.05 -22.16 7.83
C LEU A 127 -10.56 -21.15 6.79
N PHE A 128 -9.70 -20.70 5.90
CA PHE A 128 -10.05 -19.75 4.85
C PHE A 128 -11.11 -20.32 3.91
N SER A 129 -10.92 -21.58 3.46
CA SER A 129 -11.92 -22.27 2.62
C SER A 129 -13.24 -22.48 3.36
N GLY A 130 -13.20 -22.79 4.66
CA GLY A 130 -14.37 -22.91 5.50
C GLY A 130 -15.15 -21.60 5.61
N ILE A 131 -14.46 -20.47 5.82
CA ILE A 131 -15.07 -19.13 5.84
C ILE A 131 -15.70 -18.80 4.49
N LEU A 132 -14.97 -19.01 3.39
CA LEU A 132 -15.48 -18.76 2.04
C LEU A 132 -16.69 -19.67 1.73
N GLY A 133 -16.60 -20.96 2.08
CA GLY A 133 -17.72 -21.89 1.93
C GLY A 133 -18.95 -21.47 2.72
N THR A 134 -18.77 -21.02 3.96
CA THR A 134 -19.85 -20.50 4.79
C THR A 134 -20.50 -19.25 4.19
N LEU A 135 -19.70 -18.29 3.71
CA LEU A 135 -20.21 -17.08 3.05
C LEU A 135 -20.98 -17.43 1.76
N TYR A 136 -20.48 -18.39 0.99
CA TYR A 136 -21.18 -18.89 -0.20
C TYR A 136 -22.52 -19.55 0.14
N LEU A 137 -22.55 -20.43 1.17
CA LEU A 137 -23.78 -21.06 1.64
C LEU A 137 -24.79 -20.04 2.17
N LEU A 138 -24.36 -19.08 2.96
CA LEU A 138 -25.25 -18.02 3.45
C LEU A 138 -25.84 -17.19 2.32
N GLN A 139 -25.11 -16.97 1.24
CA GLN A 139 -25.62 -16.28 0.07
C GLN A 139 -26.62 -17.14 -0.72
N THR A 140 -26.34 -18.44 -0.91
CA THR A 140 -27.28 -19.35 -1.61
C THR A 140 -28.57 -19.53 -0.84
N MET A 141 -28.53 -19.38 0.49
CA MET A 141 -29.70 -19.40 1.38
C MET A 141 -30.39 -18.02 1.48
N GLU A 142 -29.93 -17.01 0.75
CA GLU A 142 -30.44 -15.62 0.78
C GLU A 142 -30.37 -14.95 2.17
N LEU A 143 -29.63 -15.55 3.10
CA LEU A 143 -29.46 -15.02 4.46
C LEU A 143 -28.45 -13.87 4.52
N TYR A 144 -27.45 -13.87 3.65
CA TYR A 144 -26.40 -12.86 3.67
C TYR A 144 -25.60 -12.79 2.36
N ASN A 145 -25.47 -11.61 1.79
CA ASN A 145 -24.78 -11.36 0.51
C ASN A 145 -23.25 -11.14 0.65
N GLY A 146 -22.61 -11.75 1.65
CA GLY A 146 -21.20 -11.54 1.96
C GLY A 146 -20.23 -12.02 0.90
N TRP A 147 -20.58 -13.05 0.13
CA TRP A 147 -19.78 -13.54 -0.98
C TRP A 147 -19.66 -12.49 -2.09
N ASP A 148 -20.80 -11.91 -2.49
CA ASP A 148 -20.83 -10.85 -3.51
C ASP A 148 -20.04 -9.63 -3.06
N ILE A 149 -20.10 -9.27 -1.78
CA ILE A 149 -19.34 -8.15 -1.21
C ILE A 149 -17.84 -8.40 -1.32
N LEU A 150 -17.36 -9.61 -1.03
CA LEU A 150 -15.94 -9.96 -1.09
C LEU A 150 -15.41 -10.01 -2.52
N PHE A 151 -16.12 -10.65 -3.44
CA PHE A 151 -15.63 -10.94 -4.78
C PHE A 151 -16.09 -9.94 -5.84
N THR A 152 -17.21 -9.25 -5.60
CA THR A 152 -17.68 -8.19 -6.48
C THR A 152 -17.35 -6.79 -5.95
N GLY A 153 -16.50 -6.69 -4.92
CA GLY A 153 -16.09 -5.41 -4.34
C GLY A 153 -15.57 -4.41 -5.38
N GLY A 154 -14.87 -4.88 -6.42
CA GLY A 154 -14.56 -4.09 -7.61
C GLY A 154 -15.80 -3.70 -8.43
N PHE A 155 -16.84 -4.53 -8.42
CA PHE A 155 -18.14 -4.31 -9.05
C PHE A 155 -19.06 -3.40 -8.21
N TYR A 156 -18.81 -3.28 -6.91
CA TYR A 156 -19.59 -2.40 -6.04
C TYR A 156 -19.57 -0.95 -6.52
N PHE A 157 -18.45 -0.52 -7.06
CA PHE A 157 -18.31 0.80 -7.68
C PHE A 157 -18.95 0.89 -9.07
N SER A 158 -19.15 -0.21 -9.78
CA SER A 158 -19.67 -0.25 -11.17
C SER A 158 -21.15 -0.61 -11.27
N LYS A 159 -21.74 -1.31 -10.29
CA LYS A 159 -23.16 -1.76 -10.35
C LYS A 159 -24.17 -0.67 -10.01
N ASN A 160 -23.79 0.39 -9.33
CA ASN A 160 -24.73 1.47 -9.04
C ASN A 160 -24.80 2.42 -10.24
N LYS A 161 -25.98 2.54 -10.89
CA LYS A 161 -26.20 3.46 -12.04
C LYS A 161 -25.72 4.89 -11.75
N ILE A 162 -25.83 5.33 -10.48
CA ILE A 162 -25.37 6.65 -10.04
C ILE A 162 -23.85 6.75 -10.12
N PHE A 163 -23.10 5.72 -9.74
CA PHE A 163 -21.64 5.72 -9.86
C PHE A 163 -21.16 5.63 -11.30
N GLY A 164 -21.92 4.98 -12.19
CA GLY A 164 -21.63 4.93 -13.62
C GLY A 164 -21.71 6.29 -14.32
N THR A 165 -22.43 7.26 -13.75
CA THR A 165 -22.52 8.63 -14.26
C THR A 165 -21.47 9.58 -13.68
N ILE A 166 -20.79 9.19 -12.60
CA ILE A 166 -19.74 10.01 -11.97
C ILE A 166 -18.39 9.61 -12.58
N GLY A 167 -17.84 10.46 -13.44
CA GLY A 167 -16.55 10.20 -14.12
C GLY A 167 -15.40 9.86 -13.18
N GLU A 168 -15.40 10.40 -11.95
CA GLU A 168 -14.40 10.12 -10.93
C GLU A 168 -14.48 8.68 -10.35
N ALA A 169 -15.65 8.03 -10.45
CA ALA A 169 -15.84 6.65 -10.00
C ALA A 169 -15.42 5.62 -11.04
N GLN A 170 -15.18 6.05 -12.28
CA GLN A 170 -14.72 5.16 -13.34
C GLN A 170 -13.23 4.92 -13.25
N ALA A 171 -12.80 3.75 -13.72
CA ALA A 171 -11.38 3.46 -13.85
C ALA A 171 -10.74 4.48 -14.80
N PRO A 172 -9.69 5.19 -14.36
CA PRO A 172 -9.02 6.16 -15.22
C PRO A 172 -8.34 5.46 -16.38
N SER A 173 -8.26 6.13 -17.54
CA SER A 173 -7.44 5.61 -18.62
C SER A 173 -5.96 5.54 -18.20
N ARG A 174 -5.21 4.64 -18.83
CA ARG A 174 -3.75 4.52 -18.56
C ARG A 174 -3.04 5.85 -18.78
N GLY A 175 -3.47 6.64 -19.77
CA GLY A 175 -2.93 7.97 -20.04
C GLY A 175 -3.11 8.91 -18.85
N VAL A 176 -4.28 8.94 -18.23
CA VAL A 176 -4.56 9.78 -17.04
C VAL A 176 -3.70 9.37 -15.85
N LEU A 177 -3.55 8.06 -15.58
CA LEU A 177 -2.70 7.57 -14.49
C LEU A 177 -1.24 7.97 -14.69
N PHE A 178 -0.72 7.75 -15.91
CA PHE A 178 0.66 8.11 -16.23
C PHE A 178 0.89 9.63 -16.30
N ALA A 179 -0.11 10.40 -16.70
CA ALA A 179 -0.03 11.86 -16.64
C ALA A 179 -0.01 12.37 -15.19
N SER A 180 -0.76 11.72 -14.28
CA SER A 180 -0.86 12.15 -12.88
C SER A 180 0.41 11.93 -12.07
N TYR A 181 1.12 10.82 -12.29
CA TYR A 181 2.31 10.45 -11.49
C TYR A 181 3.59 10.40 -12.32
N GLY A 182 3.48 10.25 -13.61
CA GLY A 182 4.57 9.90 -14.49
C GLY A 182 4.90 8.40 -14.50
N PRO A 183 5.12 7.80 -15.67
CA PRO A 183 5.40 6.37 -15.80
C PRO A 183 6.68 5.97 -15.03
N VAL A 184 7.73 6.78 -15.10
CA VAL A 184 9.01 6.49 -14.44
C VAL A 184 8.88 6.57 -12.92
N VAL A 185 8.24 7.63 -12.41
CA VAL A 185 8.01 7.80 -10.96
C VAL A 185 7.12 6.69 -10.41
N THR A 186 6.07 6.31 -11.15
CA THR A 186 5.19 5.19 -10.79
C THR A 186 5.97 3.88 -10.69
N LEU A 187 6.79 3.55 -11.69
CA LEU A 187 7.60 2.33 -11.68
C LEU A 187 8.61 2.32 -10.52
N ILE A 188 9.28 3.45 -10.26
CA ILE A 188 10.22 3.57 -9.14
C ILE A 188 9.49 3.43 -7.81
N ALA A 189 8.32 4.06 -7.63
CA ALA A 189 7.54 3.97 -6.42
C ALA A 189 7.06 2.54 -6.14
N VAL A 190 6.54 1.85 -7.17
CA VAL A 190 6.09 0.45 -7.03
C VAL A 190 7.26 -0.49 -6.76
N ALA A 191 8.37 -0.36 -7.49
CA ALA A 191 9.58 -1.18 -7.26
C ALA A 191 10.15 -0.94 -5.85
N CYS A 192 10.22 0.32 -5.42
CA CYS A 192 10.65 0.67 -4.07
C CYS A 192 9.68 0.12 -3.02
N ALA A 193 8.37 0.17 -3.25
CA ALA A 193 7.36 -0.39 -2.35
C ALA A 193 7.55 -1.90 -2.14
N VAL A 194 7.75 -2.66 -3.22
CA VAL A 194 8.05 -4.11 -3.15
C VAL A 194 9.34 -4.36 -2.34
N PHE A 195 10.38 -3.56 -2.60
CA PHE A 195 11.63 -3.66 -1.84
C PHE A 195 11.43 -3.32 -0.35
N LEU A 196 10.62 -2.31 -0.02
CA LEU A 196 10.31 -1.93 1.36
C LEU A 196 9.52 -3.03 2.08
N ILE A 197 8.54 -3.66 1.41
CA ILE A 197 7.80 -4.80 1.96
C ILE A 197 8.76 -5.94 2.26
N TRP A 198 9.60 -6.33 1.30
CA TRP A 198 10.56 -7.40 1.46
C TRP A 198 11.58 -7.10 2.58
N ARG A 199 12.16 -5.89 2.61
CA ARG A 199 13.13 -5.49 3.62
C ARG A 199 12.49 -5.28 4.98
N GLY A 200 11.32 -4.65 5.02
CA GLY A 200 10.55 -4.39 6.23
C GLY A 200 10.15 -5.68 6.94
N SER A 201 9.59 -6.62 6.19
CA SER A 201 9.21 -7.92 6.72
C SER A 201 10.44 -8.73 7.20
N ARG A 202 11.58 -8.66 6.50
CA ARG A 202 12.82 -9.35 6.89
C ARG A 202 13.48 -8.79 8.14
N LYS A 203 13.48 -7.46 8.31
CA LYS A 203 14.18 -6.76 9.40
C LYS A 203 13.23 -6.28 10.50
N GLU A 204 11.97 -6.69 10.45
CA GLU A 204 10.90 -6.26 11.39
C GLU A 204 10.74 -4.74 11.46
N ARG A 205 11.04 -4.05 10.37
CA ARG A 205 10.82 -2.61 10.26
C ARG A 205 9.39 -2.34 9.81
N GLN A 206 8.48 -2.37 10.75
CA GLN A 206 7.03 -2.24 10.51
C GLN A 206 6.66 -0.98 9.72
N SER A 207 7.35 0.15 9.95
CA SER A 207 7.16 1.38 9.19
C SER A 207 7.46 1.23 7.71
N GLN A 208 8.52 0.48 7.35
CA GLN A 208 8.85 0.20 5.94
C GLN A 208 7.83 -0.74 5.31
N LEU A 209 7.41 -1.76 6.04
CA LEU A 209 6.37 -2.69 5.59
C LEU A 209 5.05 -1.96 5.35
N LEU A 210 4.62 -1.14 6.31
CA LEU A 210 3.39 -0.36 6.20
C LEU A 210 3.44 0.61 5.01
N LEU A 211 4.54 1.35 4.86
CA LEU A 211 4.71 2.31 3.78
C LEU A 211 4.66 1.64 2.40
N GLY A 212 5.36 0.50 2.24
CA GLY A 212 5.31 -0.28 1.00
C GLY A 212 3.92 -0.84 0.71
N THR A 213 3.24 -1.38 1.71
CA THR A 213 1.87 -1.89 1.57
C THR A 213 0.90 -0.77 1.20
N TRP A 214 1.04 0.41 1.82
CA TRP A 214 0.22 1.57 1.49
C TRP A 214 0.34 1.96 0.02
N VAL A 215 1.55 2.02 -0.54
CA VAL A 215 1.75 2.35 -1.96
C VAL A 215 1.09 1.32 -2.87
N ILE A 216 1.26 0.02 -2.60
CA ILE A 216 0.65 -1.03 -3.45
C ILE A 216 -0.87 -0.93 -3.43
N VAL A 217 -1.49 -0.77 -2.26
CA VAL A 217 -2.95 -0.62 -2.13
C VAL A 217 -3.42 0.68 -2.78
N ALA A 218 -2.70 1.79 -2.55
CA ALA A 218 -3.03 3.09 -3.14
C ALA A 218 -2.94 3.08 -4.67
N ALA A 219 -1.91 2.41 -5.23
CA ALA A 219 -1.76 2.23 -6.67
C ALA A 219 -2.91 1.41 -7.27
N TYR A 220 -3.29 0.31 -6.60
CA TYR A 220 -4.43 -0.50 -7.01
C TYR A 220 -5.75 0.29 -6.98
N MET A 221 -5.99 1.06 -5.92
CA MET A 221 -7.19 1.89 -5.82
C MET A 221 -7.23 3.00 -6.86
N ALA A 222 -6.10 3.69 -7.09
CA ALA A 222 -6.00 4.69 -8.16
C ALA A 222 -6.25 4.09 -9.55
N TRP A 223 -5.81 2.85 -9.77
CA TRP A 223 -6.14 2.11 -10.99
C TRP A 223 -7.64 1.78 -11.11
N SER A 224 -8.30 1.49 -9.99
CA SER A 224 -9.71 1.06 -9.96
C SER A 224 -10.69 2.22 -10.12
N ALA A 225 -10.37 3.42 -9.61
CA ALA A 225 -11.23 4.60 -9.72
C ALA A 225 -10.43 5.91 -9.65
N GLY A 226 -10.73 6.85 -10.54
CA GLY A 226 -10.03 8.12 -10.69
C GLY A 226 -9.97 8.97 -9.41
N ARG A 227 -11.01 8.94 -8.59
CA ARG A 227 -11.06 9.67 -7.30
C ARG A 227 -9.95 9.28 -6.32
N PHE A 228 -9.41 8.06 -6.43
CA PHE A 228 -8.34 7.60 -5.55
C PHE A 228 -6.93 8.05 -5.99
N ILE A 229 -6.82 8.70 -7.15
CA ILE A 229 -5.56 9.29 -7.61
C ILE A 229 -5.03 10.27 -6.56
N PHE A 230 -5.89 11.14 -6.01
CA PHE A 230 -5.48 12.09 -4.96
C PHE A 230 -5.02 11.39 -3.68
N ASN A 231 -5.69 10.32 -3.27
CA ASN A 231 -5.32 9.56 -2.07
C ASN A 231 -3.99 8.80 -2.25
N ALA A 232 -3.67 8.41 -3.48
CA ALA A 232 -2.43 7.71 -3.80
C ALA A 232 -1.23 8.67 -3.96
N THR A 233 -1.47 9.94 -4.29
CA THR A 233 -0.40 10.93 -4.57
C THR A 233 0.61 11.06 -3.42
N PRO A 234 0.23 11.21 -2.13
CA PRO A 234 1.21 11.31 -1.06
C PRO A 234 2.06 10.04 -0.92
N ALA A 235 1.44 8.87 -1.03
CA ALA A 235 2.14 7.59 -0.93
C ALA A 235 3.15 7.42 -2.08
N MET A 236 2.72 7.73 -3.32
CA MET A 236 3.58 7.67 -4.51
C MET A 236 4.73 8.67 -4.43
N ALA A 237 4.48 9.90 -4.00
CA ALA A 237 5.49 10.93 -3.87
C ALA A 237 6.57 10.56 -2.83
N VAL A 238 6.16 10.11 -1.65
CA VAL A 238 7.09 9.74 -0.58
C VAL A 238 7.94 8.53 -0.98
N VAL A 239 7.32 7.48 -1.50
CA VAL A 239 8.05 6.24 -1.84
C VAL A 239 8.81 6.39 -3.15
N GLY A 240 8.29 7.15 -4.11
CA GLY A 240 9.02 7.52 -5.32
C GLY A 240 10.30 8.32 -4.99
N GLY A 241 10.18 9.35 -4.14
CA GLY A 241 11.31 10.12 -3.63
C GLY A 241 12.32 9.27 -2.86
N LEU A 242 11.86 8.35 -2.02
CA LEU A 242 12.72 7.40 -1.33
C LEU A 242 13.46 6.48 -2.32
N GLY A 243 12.76 5.97 -3.35
CA GLY A 243 13.35 5.16 -4.41
C GLY A 243 14.42 5.92 -5.18
N MET A 244 14.17 7.18 -5.51
CA MET A 244 15.16 8.07 -6.15
C MET A 244 16.38 8.30 -5.25
N ALA A 245 16.17 8.53 -3.95
CA ALA A 245 17.27 8.68 -2.99
C ALA A 245 18.10 7.40 -2.86
N MET A 246 17.46 6.23 -2.90
CA MET A 246 18.16 4.94 -2.88
C MET A 246 18.97 4.73 -4.16
N LEU A 247 18.44 5.08 -5.33
CA LEU A 247 19.17 5.04 -6.59
C LEU A 247 20.36 5.99 -6.59
N TRP A 248 20.17 7.22 -6.09
CA TRP A 248 21.23 8.20 -5.94
C TRP A 248 22.36 7.69 -5.05
N ASN A 249 22.04 7.18 -3.87
CA ASN A 249 23.02 6.64 -2.94
C ASN A 249 23.75 5.41 -3.51
N SER A 250 23.05 4.55 -4.27
CA SER A 250 23.64 3.37 -4.90
C SER A 250 24.55 3.73 -6.07
N ALA A 251 24.25 4.81 -6.77
CA ALA A 251 25.05 5.28 -7.90
C ALA A 251 26.31 6.01 -7.46
N ASP A 252 26.33 6.59 -6.24
CA ASP A 252 27.42 7.40 -5.70
C ASP A 252 27.96 8.44 -6.70
N PRO A 253 27.11 9.40 -7.17
CA PRO A 253 27.52 10.38 -8.16
C PRO A 253 28.63 11.30 -7.67
N THR A 254 28.72 11.51 -6.36
CA THR A 254 29.79 12.33 -5.75
C THR A 254 31.14 11.63 -5.84
N GLY A 255 31.20 10.34 -5.59
CA GLY A 255 32.40 9.51 -5.78
C GLY A 255 32.80 9.45 -7.27
N PHE A 256 31.83 9.26 -8.16
CA PHE A 256 32.06 9.30 -9.61
C PHE A 256 32.69 10.61 -10.07
N VAL A 257 32.13 11.76 -9.67
CA VAL A 257 32.66 13.08 -10.05
C VAL A 257 34.07 13.30 -9.50
N LYS A 258 34.34 12.87 -8.25
CA LYS A 258 35.69 12.95 -7.65
C LYS A 258 36.69 12.10 -8.43
N GLU A 259 36.31 10.89 -8.80
CA GLU A 259 37.19 9.99 -9.57
C GLU A 259 37.38 10.50 -11.01
N TRP A 260 36.32 11.00 -11.63
CA TRP A 260 36.40 11.63 -12.95
C TRP A 260 37.29 12.86 -12.96
N ARG A 261 37.25 13.71 -11.93
CA ARG A 261 38.18 14.86 -11.76
C ARG A 261 39.62 14.44 -11.57
N ARG A 262 39.86 13.38 -10.78
CA ARG A 262 41.22 12.85 -10.53
C ARG A 262 41.85 12.23 -11.77
N SER A 263 41.10 11.71 -12.68
CA SER A 263 41.58 11.06 -13.90
C SER A 263 42.12 12.03 -14.96
N GLY A 264 42.26 13.32 -14.67
CA GLY A 264 42.99 14.29 -15.47
C GLY A 264 42.27 14.79 -16.71
N ILE A 265 41.67 15.97 -16.61
CA ILE A 265 40.89 16.60 -17.69
C ILE A 265 41.86 17.44 -18.64
N GLY A 266 43.02 16.89 -18.96
CA GLY A 266 44.00 17.66 -19.72
C GLY A 266 43.99 17.50 -21.26
N SER A 267 43.56 16.36 -21.78
CA SER A 267 43.56 16.13 -23.24
C SER A 267 42.32 15.37 -23.71
N PRO A 268 41.86 15.58 -24.95
CA PRO A 268 40.70 14.85 -25.49
C PRO A 268 40.86 13.34 -25.54
N SER A 269 42.07 12.85 -25.71
CA SER A 269 42.43 11.43 -25.66
C SER A 269 42.41 10.85 -24.25
N ALA A 270 42.78 11.64 -23.25
CA ALA A 270 42.70 11.25 -21.84
C ALA A 270 41.25 11.19 -21.34
N ARG A 271 40.34 12.04 -21.81
CA ARG A 271 38.92 12.02 -21.45
C ARG A 271 38.26 10.70 -21.83
N ARG A 272 38.55 10.14 -23.02
CA ARG A 272 37.94 8.87 -23.46
C ARG A 272 38.46 7.69 -22.66
N LYS A 273 39.71 7.70 -22.21
CA LYS A 273 40.28 6.65 -21.33
C LYS A 273 39.85 6.74 -19.89
N SER A 274 39.52 7.95 -19.38
CA SER A 274 39.19 8.18 -17.99
C SER A 274 37.73 7.93 -17.64
N THR A 275 36.80 8.12 -18.59
CA THR A 275 35.37 7.88 -18.35
C THR A 275 35.03 6.41 -18.22
N TRP A 276 35.71 5.52 -18.97
CA TRP A 276 35.43 4.10 -18.95
C TRP A 276 35.77 3.40 -17.62
N PRO A 277 36.90 3.65 -16.96
CA PRO A 277 37.18 3.12 -15.62
C PRO A 277 36.20 3.62 -14.55
N ALA A 278 35.83 4.91 -14.60
CA ALA A 278 34.91 5.50 -13.65
C ALA A 278 33.49 4.89 -13.77
N THR A 279 32.98 4.70 -15.00
CA THR A 279 31.70 4.04 -15.22
C THR A 279 31.71 2.56 -14.84
N LYS A 280 32.86 1.89 -14.96
CA LYS A 280 33.01 0.50 -14.52
C LYS A 280 32.94 0.34 -12.99
N LYS A 281 33.44 1.33 -12.22
CA LYS A 281 33.34 1.35 -10.75
C LYS A 281 31.97 1.79 -10.26
N HIS A 282 31.27 2.62 -11.03
CA HIS A 282 29.94 3.16 -10.69
C HIS A 282 28.91 2.75 -11.75
N PRO A 283 28.55 1.46 -11.89
CA PRO A 283 27.69 0.96 -12.96
C PRO A 283 26.25 1.50 -12.89
N ALA A 284 25.82 1.99 -11.73
CA ALA A 284 24.48 2.56 -11.56
C ALA A 284 24.36 4.02 -12.06
N ILE A 285 25.47 4.71 -12.39
CA ILE A 285 25.43 6.09 -12.90
C ILE A 285 24.67 6.17 -14.24
N PRO A 286 24.92 5.33 -15.26
CA PRO A 286 24.15 5.39 -16.49
C PRO A 286 22.65 5.18 -16.27
N ALA A 287 22.29 4.26 -15.39
CA ALA A 287 20.88 4.02 -15.02
C ALA A 287 20.26 5.26 -14.35
N LEU A 288 20.98 5.90 -13.42
CA LEU A 288 20.52 7.13 -12.77
C LEU A 288 20.34 8.25 -13.79
N MET A 289 21.30 8.45 -14.71
CA MET A 289 21.21 9.46 -15.77
C MET A 289 20.02 9.20 -16.71
N LEU A 290 19.79 7.93 -17.08
CA LEU A 290 18.63 7.54 -17.89
C LEU A 290 17.32 7.88 -17.19
N VAL A 291 17.21 7.54 -15.91
CA VAL A 291 16.01 7.85 -15.09
C VAL A 291 15.78 9.37 -15.05
N PHE A 292 16.81 10.17 -14.78
CA PHE A 292 16.68 11.63 -14.78
C PHE A 292 16.28 12.19 -16.13
N MET A 293 16.86 11.71 -17.24
CA MET A 293 16.48 12.13 -18.58
C MET A 293 15.02 11.78 -18.90
N LEU A 294 14.56 10.60 -18.52
CA LEU A 294 13.19 10.18 -18.75
C LEU A 294 12.20 11.00 -17.92
N VAL A 295 12.50 11.28 -16.64
CA VAL A 295 11.67 12.15 -15.81
C VAL A 295 11.62 13.57 -16.36
N ALA A 296 12.78 14.14 -16.72
CA ALA A 296 12.87 15.49 -17.29
C ALA A 296 12.11 15.60 -18.63
N SER A 297 12.29 14.64 -19.54
CA SER A 297 11.58 14.62 -20.82
C SER A 297 10.07 14.58 -20.64
N GLN A 298 9.59 13.77 -19.71
CA GLN A 298 8.17 13.67 -19.39
C GLN A 298 7.58 14.98 -18.88
N HIS A 299 8.27 15.68 -17.97
CA HIS A 299 7.80 16.96 -17.46
C HIS A 299 7.85 18.06 -18.53
N ILE A 300 8.86 18.06 -19.40
CA ILE A 300 8.96 18.98 -20.53
C ILE A 300 7.80 18.74 -21.50
N THR A 301 7.55 17.49 -21.89
CA THR A 301 6.46 17.14 -22.82
C THR A 301 5.10 17.54 -22.22
N TYR A 302 4.85 17.23 -20.94
CA TYR A 302 3.61 17.64 -20.27
C TYR A 302 3.46 19.17 -20.19
N GLY A 303 4.55 19.89 -19.88
CA GLY A 303 4.56 21.35 -19.84
C GLY A 303 4.24 21.97 -21.21
N ILE A 304 4.79 21.41 -22.29
CA ILE A 304 4.50 21.84 -23.68
C ILE A 304 3.02 21.57 -24.02
N ASP A 305 2.53 20.35 -23.77
CA ASP A 305 1.14 19.97 -24.09
C ASP A 305 0.11 20.78 -23.30
N SER A 306 0.40 21.12 -22.05
CA SER A 306 -0.48 21.91 -21.21
C SER A 306 -0.40 23.42 -21.49
N GLY A 307 0.72 23.89 -22.02
CA GLY A 307 0.96 25.30 -22.35
C GLY A 307 0.47 25.72 -23.74
N ILE A 308 0.21 24.77 -24.64
CA ILE A 308 -0.33 25.07 -25.96
C ILE A 308 -1.87 25.17 -25.85
N PRO A 309 -2.48 26.34 -26.06
CA PRO A 309 -3.93 26.44 -26.15
C PRO A 309 -4.38 25.53 -27.31
N ARG A 310 -5.08 24.45 -26.99
CA ARG A 310 -5.78 23.69 -28.02
C ARG A 310 -6.88 24.60 -28.53
N GLY A 311 -6.65 25.22 -29.69
CA GLY A 311 -7.67 25.96 -30.39
C GLY A 311 -8.89 25.04 -30.52
N GLU A 312 -9.98 25.39 -29.86
CA GLU A 312 -11.26 24.73 -30.12
C GLU A 312 -11.51 24.87 -31.62
N PRO A 313 -11.80 23.76 -32.33
CA PRO A 313 -12.23 23.87 -33.71
C PRO A 313 -13.51 24.74 -33.65
N ALA A 314 -13.45 25.90 -34.33
CA ALA A 314 -14.61 26.77 -34.42
C ALA A 314 -15.80 25.92 -34.91
N ALA A 315 -16.84 25.82 -34.06
CA ALA A 315 -18.07 25.16 -34.43
C ALA A 315 -18.62 25.89 -35.68
N SER A 316 -18.51 25.23 -36.85
CA SER A 316 -19.18 25.60 -38.08
C SER A 316 -20.56 24.98 -38.15
#